data_6cf62244dfe8d971fc5144a4b92e55dd
#
_entry.id   6cf62244dfe8d971fc5144a4b92e55dd
#
_cell.length_a   1.000
_cell.length_b   1.000
_cell.length_c   1.000
_cell.angle_alpha   90.00
_cell.angle_beta   90.00
_cell.angle_gamma   90.00
#
_symmetry.space_group_name_H-M   'P 1'
#
loop_
_entity.id
_entity.type
_entity.pdbx_description
1 polymer ?
#
loop_
_entity_poly.entity_id
_entity_poly.type
_entity_poly.pdbx_seq_one_letter_code
_entity_poly.pdbx_strand_id
1 'polypeptide(L)'
;GKDPVPVDARIIATTNADLKKCIQEKKFREDLYYRLNVIPVRVPPLRQRKGDIAALAGHFLAKYAAENGRKRPVLAAETLAALAAYSWPGNVRELENVIERAVLVCRGDTLAPQHLDLDGSETAAGAEGPSAQTFPPVEPGEATTLRDMERNLIFSTLKKVKGNKTRASEILGISVRTMRNKLNE
;
A
#
# COMPACT_ATOMS: atom_id res chain seq x y z
N GLY A 1 33.73 -24.81 -21.39
CA GLY A 1 33.63 -23.51 -20.75
C GLY A 1 33.94 -22.44 -21.79
N LYS A 2 33.13 -21.42 -21.88
CA LYS A 2 33.46 -20.26 -22.71
C LYS A 2 34.51 -19.45 -21.97
N ASP A 3 35.50 -18.93 -22.70
CA ASP A 3 36.54 -18.09 -22.15
C ASP A 3 35.93 -16.87 -21.42
N PRO A 4 36.50 -16.47 -20.25
CA PRO A 4 35.98 -15.30 -19.52
C PRO A 4 36.22 -14.03 -20.35
N VAL A 5 35.17 -13.27 -20.55
CA VAL A 5 35.22 -11.96 -21.21
C VAL A 5 35.53 -10.90 -20.15
N PRO A 6 36.61 -10.11 -20.31
CA PRO A 6 36.90 -9.01 -19.39
C PRO A 6 35.83 -7.93 -19.49
N VAL A 7 35.26 -7.54 -18.34
CA VAL A 7 34.25 -6.49 -18.25
C VAL A 7 34.76 -5.41 -17.30
N ASP A 8 34.84 -4.17 -17.77
CA ASP A 8 35.14 -3.01 -16.94
C ASP A 8 33.77 -2.39 -16.49
N ALA A 9 33.33 -2.81 -15.30
CA ALA A 9 32.02 -2.36 -14.75
C ALA A 9 32.13 -2.10 -13.25
N ARG A 10 31.54 -1.01 -12.79
CA ARG A 10 31.34 -0.75 -11.36
C ARG A 10 30.14 -1.55 -10.85
N ILE A 11 30.36 -2.40 -9.88
CA ILE A 11 29.33 -3.22 -9.26
C ILE A 11 28.80 -2.50 -8.02
N ILE A 12 27.47 -2.28 -7.96
CA ILE A 12 26.75 -1.77 -6.80
C ILE A 12 25.71 -2.82 -6.40
N ALA A 13 25.86 -3.37 -5.20
CA ALA A 13 24.92 -4.33 -4.64
C ALA A 13 24.02 -3.64 -3.59
N THR A 14 22.73 -3.90 -3.64
CA THR A 14 21.76 -3.35 -2.69
C THR A 14 20.94 -4.48 -2.06
N THR A 15 20.65 -4.38 -0.77
CA THR A 15 19.82 -5.33 -0.05
C THR A 15 19.17 -4.65 1.16
N ASN A 16 17.98 -5.12 1.55
CA ASN A 16 17.33 -4.79 2.82
C ASN A 16 17.43 -5.96 3.84
N ALA A 17 18.02 -7.10 3.43
CA ALA A 17 18.19 -8.27 4.29
C ALA A 17 19.46 -8.18 5.16
N ASP A 18 19.39 -8.78 6.34
CA ASP A 18 20.58 -9.02 7.16
C ASP A 18 21.38 -10.18 6.57
N LEU A 19 22.39 -9.83 5.76
CA LEU A 19 23.22 -10.82 5.08
C LEU A 19 23.99 -11.73 6.04
N LYS A 20 24.39 -11.26 7.24
CA LYS A 20 25.05 -12.08 8.25
C LYS A 20 24.14 -13.19 8.74
N LYS A 21 22.87 -12.85 9.00
CA LYS A 21 21.85 -13.83 9.37
C LYS A 21 21.58 -14.82 8.23
N CYS A 22 21.52 -14.33 7.00
CA CYS A 22 21.36 -15.18 5.80
C CYS A 22 22.53 -16.17 5.62
N ILE A 23 23.76 -15.78 5.97
CA ILE A 23 24.93 -16.67 5.96
C ILE A 23 24.79 -17.77 7.02
N GLN A 24 24.39 -17.41 8.25
CA GLN A 24 24.13 -18.39 9.32
C GLN A 24 23.05 -19.40 8.94
N GLU A 25 22.03 -18.94 8.24
CA GLU A 25 20.93 -19.76 7.74
C GLU A 25 21.28 -20.50 6.42
N LYS A 26 22.54 -20.43 5.94
CA LYS A 26 23.03 -21.02 4.68
C LYS A 26 22.24 -20.56 3.42
N LYS A 27 21.55 -19.42 3.50
CA LYS A 27 20.82 -18.81 2.38
C LYS A 27 21.68 -17.90 1.51
N PHE A 28 22.85 -17.49 2.02
CA PHE A 28 23.80 -16.64 1.31
C PHE A 28 25.22 -17.12 1.54
N ARG A 29 26.05 -17.09 0.50
CA ARG A 29 27.43 -17.57 0.57
C ARG A 29 28.32 -16.54 1.24
N GLU A 30 29.17 -16.99 2.17
CA GLU A 30 30.08 -16.14 2.91
C GLU A 30 31.19 -15.52 2.00
N ASP A 31 31.70 -16.28 1.04
CA ASP A 31 32.71 -15.78 0.08
C ASP A 31 32.18 -14.63 -0.78
N LEU A 32 30.93 -14.73 -1.20
CA LEU A 32 30.25 -13.68 -1.96
C LEU A 32 30.02 -12.43 -1.10
N TYR A 33 29.68 -12.60 0.18
CA TYR A 33 29.54 -11.48 1.11
C TYR A 33 30.80 -10.65 1.18
N TYR A 34 31.96 -11.26 1.39
CA TYR A 34 33.23 -10.52 1.48
C TYR A 34 33.65 -9.85 0.17
N ARG A 35 33.30 -10.43 -0.98
CA ARG A 35 33.53 -9.79 -2.28
C ARG A 35 32.69 -8.57 -2.55
N LEU A 36 31.44 -8.55 -2.07
CA LEU A 36 30.50 -7.45 -2.26
C LEU A 36 30.64 -6.36 -1.19
N ASN A 37 30.93 -6.75 0.05
CA ASN A 37 30.95 -5.83 1.20
C ASN A 37 32.29 -5.12 1.39
N VAL A 38 32.84 -4.54 0.31
CA VAL A 38 34.13 -3.82 0.35
C VAL A 38 33.93 -2.42 0.96
N ILE A 39 32.90 -1.70 0.50
CA ILE A 39 32.55 -0.37 1.02
C ILE A 39 31.06 -0.37 1.37
N PRO A 40 30.71 -0.68 2.63
CA PRO A 40 29.31 -0.69 3.05
C PRO A 40 28.78 0.73 3.25
N VAL A 41 27.69 1.06 2.54
CA VAL A 41 26.95 2.30 2.71
C VAL A 41 25.61 1.99 3.36
N ARG A 42 25.34 2.51 4.55
CA ARG A 42 24.05 2.36 5.23
C ARG A 42 23.20 3.60 5.00
N VAL A 43 22.05 3.40 4.37
CA VAL A 43 21.05 4.46 4.19
C VAL A 43 20.16 4.49 5.44
N PRO A 44 20.15 5.59 6.22
CA PRO A 44 19.28 5.69 7.39
C PRO A 44 17.81 5.75 6.98
N PRO A 45 16.89 5.17 7.78
CA PRO A 45 15.46 5.26 7.52
C PRO A 45 14.97 6.72 7.64
N LEU A 46 13.85 7.02 6.98
CA LEU A 46 13.32 8.39 6.89
C LEU A 46 13.03 9.02 8.26
N ARG A 47 12.60 8.22 9.25
CA ARG A 47 12.39 8.66 10.63
C ARG A 47 13.64 9.23 11.34
N GLN A 48 14.85 8.87 10.86
CA GLN A 48 16.13 9.38 11.38
C GLN A 48 16.62 10.63 10.63
N ARG A 49 15.99 10.97 9.50
CA ARG A 49 16.32 12.12 8.67
C ARG A 49 15.08 12.99 8.42
N LYS A 50 14.41 13.38 9.49
CA LYS A 50 13.15 14.14 9.43
C LYS A 50 13.29 15.47 8.67
N GLY A 51 14.49 16.08 8.68
CA GLY A 51 14.76 17.29 7.90
C GLY A 51 14.58 17.16 6.40
N ASP A 52 14.72 15.93 5.86
CA ASP A 52 14.55 15.67 4.42
C ASP A 52 13.08 15.57 4.01
N ILE A 53 12.16 15.35 4.96
CA ILE A 53 10.74 15.09 4.67
C ILE A 53 10.11 16.26 3.93
N ALA A 54 10.38 17.50 4.35
CA ALA A 54 9.82 18.70 3.73
C ALA A 54 10.29 18.85 2.26
N ALA A 55 11.58 18.61 2.01
CA ALA A 55 12.16 18.69 0.68
C ALA A 55 11.62 17.58 -0.23
N LEU A 56 11.55 16.34 0.26
CA LEU A 56 10.99 15.21 -0.47
C LEU A 56 9.50 15.39 -0.77
N ALA A 57 8.70 15.82 0.22
CA ALA A 57 7.29 16.10 0.01
C ALA A 57 7.08 17.20 -1.02
N GLY A 58 7.87 18.27 -0.96
CA GLY A 58 7.86 19.33 -1.95
C GLY A 58 8.21 18.88 -3.37
N HIS A 59 9.17 17.95 -3.49
CA HIS A 59 9.56 17.35 -4.76
C HIS A 59 8.42 16.48 -5.36
N PHE A 60 7.88 15.56 -4.57
CA PHE A 60 6.78 14.70 -5.03
C PHE A 60 5.53 15.48 -5.36
N LEU A 61 5.22 16.51 -4.55
CA LEU A 61 4.09 17.41 -4.83
C LEU A 61 4.22 18.11 -6.19
N ALA A 62 5.42 18.59 -6.52
CA ALA A 62 5.69 19.21 -7.82
C ALA A 62 5.59 18.20 -8.97
N LYS A 63 6.17 17.00 -8.78
CA LYS A 63 6.13 15.89 -9.74
C LYS A 63 4.68 15.52 -10.09
N TYR A 64 3.89 15.15 -9.09
CA TYR A 64 2.53 14.65 -9.30
C TYR A 64 1.53 15.75 -9.69
N ALA A 65 1.74 17.00 -9.28
CA ALA A 65 0.94 18.12 -9.78
C ALA A 65 1.16 18.31 -11.29
N ALA A 66 2.42 18.25 -11.75
CA ALA A 66 2.75 18.36 -13.18
C ALA A 66 2.20 17.19 -13.99
N GLU A 67 2.35 15.93 -13.51
CA GLU A 67 1.84 14.72 -14.18
C GLU A 67 0.31 14.76 -14.35
N ASN A 68 -0.41 15.35 -13.39
CA ASN A 68 -1.86 15.51 -13.43
C ASN A 68 -2.35 16.81 -14.10
N GLY A 69 -1.45 17.61 -14.69
CA GLY A 69 -1.80 18.87 -15.34
C GLY A 69 -2.39 19.92 -14.38
N ARG A 70 -2.06 19.84 -13.09
CA ARG A 70 -2.60 20.72 -12.04
C ARG A 70 -1.55 21.73 -11.58
N LYS A 71 -2.02 22.86 -11.08
CA LYS A 71 -1.17 23.80 -10.36
C LYS A 71 -0.69 23.11 -9.08
N ARG A 72 0.60 23.26 -8.74
CA ARG A 72 1.18 22.74 -7.51
C ARG A 72 0.48 23.32 -6.29
N PRO A 73 -0.17 22.53 -5.42
CA PRO A 73 -0.73 23.01 -4.18
C PRO A 73 0.37 23.45 -3.20
N VAL A 74 0.03 24.35 -2.28
CA VAL A 74 0.93 24.75 -1.19
C VAL A 74 0.74 23.77 -0.02
N LEU A 75 1.82 23.29 0.56
CA LEU A 75 1.77 22.51 1.80
C LEU A 75 1.45 23.45 2.99
N ALA A 76 0.36 23.18 3.69
CA ALA A 76 0.06 23.86 4.94
C ALA A 76 1.10 23.53 6.02
N ALA A 77 1.33 24.42 6.97
CA ALA A 77 2.28 24.19 8.05
C ALA A 77 1.91 22.98 8.91
N GLU A 78 0.60 22.81 9.17
CA GLU A 78 0.06 21.65 9.89
C GLU A 78 0.30 20.35 9.13
N THR A 79 0.24 20.38 7.80
CA THR A 79 0.53 19.23 6.94
C THR A 79 1.99 18.81 7.05
N LEU A 80 2.91 19.77 7.01
CA LEU A 80 4.34 19.50 7.22
C LEU A 80 4.61 18.93 8.61
N ALA A 81 3.95 19.45 9.64
CA ALA A 81 4.07 18.94 11.01
C ALA A 81 3.58 17.49 11.11
N ALA A 82 2.44 17.16 10.50
CA ALA A 82 1.90 15.79 10.44
C ALA A 82 2.86 14.83 9.74
N LEU A 83 3.39 15.22 8.57
CA LEU A 83 4.38 14.43 7.83
C LEU A 83 5.66 14.19 8.64
N ALA A 84 6.15 15.19 9.40
CA ALA A 84 7.34 15.09 10.24
C ALA A 84 7.13 14.25 11.51
N ALA A 85 5.88 14.14 12.00
CA ALA A 85 5.51 13.36 13.17
C ALA A 85 5.38 11.87 12.85
N TYR A 86 5.02 11.51 11.62
CA TYR A 86 4.78 10.13 11.23
C TYR A 86 6.07 9.30 11.14
N SER A 87 5.98 8.00 11.40
CA SER A 87 7.14 7.10 11.55
C SER A 87 7.73 6.56 10.23
N TRP A 88 6.96 6.61 9.15
CA TRP A 88 7.36 6.20 7.81
C TRP A 88 7.94 4.78 7.74
N PRO A 89 7.21 3.72 8.09
CA PRO A 89 7.70 2.35 8.01
C PRO A 89 8.14 1.97 6.58
N GLY A 90 7.42 2.42 5.55
CA GLY A 90 7.75 2.27 4.14
C GLY A 90 8.73 3.32 3.60
N ASN A 91 9.28 4.19 4.48
CA ASN A 91 10.26 5.21 4.15
C ASN A 91 9.81 6.15 3.01
N VAL A 92 10.71 6.42 2.05
CA VAL A 92 10.48 7.36 0.95
C VAL A 92 9.38 6.90 0.01
N ARG A 93 9.23 5.58 -0.22
CA ARG A 93 8.16 5.04 -1.07
C ARG A 93 6.77 5.29 -0.48
N GLU A 94 6.64 5.13 0.81
CA GLU A 94 5.37 5.42 1.50
C GLU A 94 5.05 6.92 1.45
N LEU A 95 6.04 7.79 1.71
CA LEU A 95 5.88 9.24 1.58
C LEU A 95 5.46 9.62 0.16
N GLU A 96 6.09 9.06 -0.87
CA GLU A 96 5.75 9.27 -2.28
C GLU A 96 4.29 8.92 -2.55
N ASN A 97 3.85 7.70 -2.17
CA ASN A 97 2.47 7.24 -2.36
C ASN A 97 1.43 8.10 -1.62
N VAL A 98 1.75 8.53 -0.38
CA VAL A 98 0.86 9.41 0.40
C VAL A 98 0.69 10.76 -0.30
N ILE A 99 1.78 11.36 -0.79
CA ILE A 99 1.71 12.64 -1.49
C ILE A 99 1.00 12.51 -2.84
N GLU A 100 1.24 11.43 -3.58
CA GLU A 100 0.54 11.15 -4.85
C GLU A 100 -0.99 11.11 -4.64
N ARG A 101 -1.47 10.30 -3.67
CA ARG A 101 -2.88 10.24 -3.32
C ARG A 101 -3.43 11.60 -2.85
N ALA A 102 -2.67 12.31 -2.04
CA ALA A 102 -3.07 13.62 -1.53
C ALA A 102 -3.25 14.65 -2.68
N VAL A 103 -2.41 14.62 -3.71
CA VAL A 103 -2.56 15.48 -4.90
C VAL A 103 -3.83 15.16 -5.67
N LEU A 104 -4.21 13.88 -5.78
CA LEU A 104 -5.42 13.45 -6.49
C LEU A 104 -6.70 13.88 -5.74
N VAL A 105 -6.71 13.77 -4.43
CA VAL A 105 -7.87 14.11 -3.57
C VAL A 105 -7.99 15.62 -3.35
N CYS A 106 -6.87 16.35 -3.29
CA CYS A 106 -6.85 17.78 -3.07
C CYS A 106 -7.51 18.52 -4.25
N ARG A 107 -8.63 19.17 -4.01
CA ARG A 107 -9.35 19.99 -5.01
C ARG A 107 -8.99 21.48 -4.95
N GLY A 108 -8.26 21.92 -3.93
CA GLY A 108 -7.88 23.32 -3.69
C GLY A 108 -6.40 23.61 -3.96
N ASP A 109 -6.02 24.86 -3.73
CA ASP A 109 -4.64 25.33 -3.88
C ASP A 109 -3.76 25.01 -2.63
N THR A 110 -4.33 24.43 -1.57
CA THR A 110 -3.62 24.13 -0.32
C THR A 110 -3.87 22.66 0.09
N LEU A 111 -2.78 21.95 0.32
CA LEU A 111 -2.81 20.58 0.81
C LEU A 111 -2.83 20.61 2.34
N ALA A 112 -4.00 20.29 2.91
CA ALA A 112 -4.25 20.23 4.34
C ALA A 112 -4.04 18.81 4.91
N PRO A 113 -3.85 18.62 6.23
CA PRO A 113 -3.63 17.30 6.85
C PRO A 113 -4.72 16.27 6.53
N GLN A 114 -5.95 16.69 6.36
CA GLN A 114 -7.09 15.84 6.00
C GLN A 114 -6.99 15.16 4.65
N HIS A 115 -6.10 15.65 3.77
CA HIS A 115 -5.83 15.02 2.48
C HIS A 115 -4.75 13.94 2.57
N LEU A 116 -4.07 13.83 3.74
CA LEU A 116 -3.07 12.80 4.00
C LEU A 116 -3.74 11.56 4.57
N ASP A 117 -3.55 10.44 3.91
CA ASP A 117 -3.92 9.12 4.43
C ASP A 117 -2.68 8.51 5.12
N LEU A 118 -2.49 8.85 6.42
CA LEU A 118 -1.34 8.42 7.21
C LEU A 118 -1.62 7.14 8.03
N ASP A 119 -2.89 6.70 8.13
CA ASP A 119 -3.28 5.62 9.01
C ASP A 119 -3.08 4.21 8.42
N GLY A 120 -2.39 4.11 7.29
CA GLY A 120 -1.98 2.81 6.75
C GLY A 120 -3.10 1.80 6.47
N SER A 121 -4.36 2.25 6.37
CA SER A 121 -5.40 1.39 5.84
C SER A 121 -5.10 1.16 4.36
N GLU A 122 -4.70 -0.06 4.03
CA GLU A 122 -4.57 -0.55 2.65
C GLU A 122 -5.93 -0.46 1.96
N THR A 123 -6.31 0.74 1.54
CA THR A 123 -7.33 0.89 0.52
C THR A 123 -6.61 0.86 -0.82
N ALA A 124 -6.56 -0.33 -1.39
CA ALA A 124 -6.17 -0.53 -2.78
C ALA A 124 -6.83 0.55 -3.65
N ALA A 125 -6.00 1.39 -4.28
CA ALA A 125 -6.45 2.32 -5.29
C ALA A 125 -6.96 1.53 -6.49
N GLY A 126 -8.24 1.63 -6.76
CA GLY A 126 -8.85 1.09 -7.97
C GLY A 126 -10.36 1.11 -7.90
N ALA A 127 -10.94 2.02 -8.65
CA ALA A 127 -12.33 2.11 -9.05
C ALA A 127 -13.29 2.90 -8.14
N GLU A 128 -13.70 4.03 -8.70
CA GLU A 128 -14.89 4.78 -8.30
C GLU A 128 -16.14 3.89 -8.34
N GLY A 129 -16.84 3.81 -7.21
CA GLY A 129 -18.15 3.20 -7.11
C GLY A 129 -18.80 3.63 -5.78
N PRO A 130 -20.11 3.85 -5.70
CA PRO A 130 -20.76 4.61 -4.64
C PRO A 130 -20.76 3.87 -3.31
N SER A 131 -20.46 4.61 -2.26
CA SER A 131 -20.74 4.35 -0.83
C SER A 131 -20.46 2.94 -0.31
N ALA A 132 -19.25 2.72 0.21
CA ALA A 132 -18.95 1.57 1.04
C ALA A 132 -19.78 1.61 2.33
N GLN A 133 -20.77 0.74 2.41
CA GLN A 133 -21.49 0.45 3.65
C GLN A 133 -20.54 -0.28 4.59
N THR A 134 -20.36 0.28 5.76
CA THR A 134 -19.60 -0.28 6.90
C THR A 134 -20.06 -1.70 7.20
N PHE A 135 -19.19 -2.69 7.00
CA PHE A 135 -19.40 -4.01 7.56
C PHE A 135 -19.06 -3.98 9.05
N PRO A 136 -19.84 -4.63 9.91
CA PRO A 136 -19.49 -4.74 11.33
C PRO A 136 -18.17 -5.49 11.49
N PRO A 137 -17.31 -5.13 12.48
CA PRO A 137 -16.05 -5.81 12.72
C PRO A 137 -16.29 -7.29 13.06
N VAL A 138 -15.59 -8.17 12.35
CA VAL A 138 -15.54 -9.60 12.68
C VAL A 138 -14.48 -9.75 13.77
N GLU A 139 -14.87 -10.19 14.94
CA GLU A 139 -13.97 -10.51 16.06
C GLU A 139 -12.98 -11.61 15.64
N PRO A 140 -11.67 -11.50 15.98
CA PRO A 140 -10.68 -12.53 15.65
C PRO A 140 -10.82 -13.71 16.61
N GLY A 141 -11.58 -14.75 16.21
CA GLY A 141 -11.79 -15.91 17.07
C GLY A 141 -12.31 -17.18 16.42
N GLU A 142 -12.90 -17.12 15.24
CA GLU A 142 -13.38 -18.34 14.58
C GLU A 142 -12.81 -18.40 13.16
N ALA A 143 -12.21 -19.56 12.82
CA ALA A 143 -11.71 -19.86 11.48
C ALA A 143 -12.91 -19.96 10.51
N THR A 144 -13.44 -18.80 10.11
CA THR A 144 -14.56 -18.73 9.18
C THR A 144 -14.04 -19.06 7.78
N THR A 145 -14.49 -20.16 7.23
CA THR A 145 -14.12 -20.56 5.86
C THR A 145 -14.68 -19.56 4.85
N LEU A 146 -14.08 -19.49 3.67
CA LEU A 146 -14.59 -18.67 2.55
C LEU A 146 -16.08 -18.97 2.26
N ARG A 147 -16.48 -20.21 2.46
CA ARG A 147 -17.83 -20.72 2.31
C ARG A 147 -18.81 -20.13 3.33
N ASP A 148 -18.37 -19.98 4.59
CA ASP A 148 -19.17 -19.36 5.65
C ASP A 148 -19.34 -17.86 5.42
N MET A 149 -18.30 -17.18 4.93
CA MET A 149 -18.37 -15.77 4.54
C MET A 149 -19.36 -15.54 3.38
N GLU A 150 -19.30 -16.37 2.33
CA GLU A 150 -20.24 -16.31 1.21
C GLU A 150 -21.67 -16.53 1.69
N ARG A 151 -21.90 -17.51 2.55
CA ARG A 151 -23.20 -17.84 3.11
C ARG A 151 -23.77 -16.67 3.93
N ASN A 152 -22.97 -16.09 4.81
CA ASN A 152 -23.36 -14.94 5.61
C ASN A 152 -23.68 -13.72 4.74
N LEU A 153 -22.93 -13.49 3.67
CA LEU A 153 -23.18 -12.43 2.72
C LEU A 153 -24.51 -12.63 1.98
N ILE A 154 -24.82 -13.84 1.55
CA ILE A 154 -26.09 -14.17 0.89
C ILE A 154 -27.27 -13.96 1.85
N PHE A 155 -27.17 -14.44 3.09
CA PHE A 155 -28.26 -14.29 4.08
C PHE A 155 -28.46 -12.82 4.47
N SER A 156 -27.42 -12.05 4.69
CA SER A 156 -27.51 -10.62 5.03
C SER A 156 -28.17 -9.83 3.88
N THR A 157 -27.81 -10.15 2.63
CA THR A 157 -28.39 -9.49 1.45
C THR A 157 -29.86 -9.87 1.27
N LEU A 158 -30.24 -11.14 1.45
CA LEU A 158 -31.62 -11.58 1.42
C LEU A 158 -32.47 -10.89 2.49
N LYS A 159 -31.94 -10.70 3.70
CA LYS A 159 -32.61 -9.99 4.78
C LYS A 159 -32.86 -8.52 4.42
N LYS A 160 -31.88 -7.84 3.79
CA LYS A 160 -32.00 -6.45 3.31
C LYS A 160 -33.07 -6.28 2.23
N VAL A 161 -33.19 -7.26 1.32
CA VAL A 161 -34.20 -7.20 0.23
C VAL A 161 -35.52 -7.93 0.56
N LYS A 162 -35.80 -8.18 1.85
CA LYS A 162 -37.02 -8.81 2.35
C LYS A 162 -37.33 -10.15 1.65
N GLY A 163 -36.30 -10.98 1.40
CA GLY A 163 -36.43 -12.30 0.81
C GLY A 163 -36.52 -12.36 -0.73
N ASN A 164 -36.43 -11.23 -1.43
CA ASN A 164 -36.50 -11.20 -2.89
C ASN A 164 -35.18 -11.72 -3.52
N LYS A 165 -35.20 -12.99 -3.98
CA LYS A 165 -34.03 -13.70 -4.53
C LYS A 165 -33.51 -13.07 -5.83
N THR A 166 -34.39 -12.53 -6.67
CA THR A 166 -33.99 -11.88 -7.93
C THR A 166 -33.20 -10.60 -7.65
N ARG A 167 -33.72 -9.75 -6.76
CA ARG A 167 -33.06 -8.50 -6.40
C ARG A 167 -31.76 -8.73 -5.59
N ALA A 168 -31.71 -9.80 -4.77
CA ALA A 168 -30.50 -10.20 -4.07
C ALA A 168 -29.43 -10.71 -5.03
N SER A 169 -29.80 -11.46 -6.07
CA SER A 169 -28.84 -11.94 -7.09
C SER A 169 -28.25 -10.81 -7.92
N GLU A 170 -29.03 -9.77 -8.24
CA GLU A 170 -28.54 -8.56 -8.91
C GLU A 170 -27.54 -7.80 -8.07
N ILE A 171 -27.82 -7.62 -6.77
CA ILE A 171 -26.91 -6.93 -5.83
C ILE A 171 -25.60 -7.71 -5.64
N LEU A 172 -25.65 -9.02 -5.60
CA LEU A 172 -24.49 -9.90 -5.41
C LEU A 172 -23.74 -10.22 -6.71
N GLY A 173 -24.25 -9.82 -7.88
CA GLY A 173 -23.64 -10.10 -9.18
C GLY A 173 -23.59 -11.59 -9.52
N ILE A 174 -24.47 -12.43 -8.93
CA ILE A 174 -24.56 -13.86 -9.17
C ILE A 174 -25.90 -14.25 -9.78
N SER A 175 -25.93 -15.40 -10.49
CA SER A 175 -27.20 -15.87 -11.05
C SER A 175 -28.15 -16.37 -9.96
N VAL A 176 -29.48 -16.22 -10.19
CA VAL A 176 -30.52 -16.75 -9.27
C VAL A 176 -30.36 -18.25 -9.03
N ARG A 177 -29.86 -18.99 -10.04
CA ARG A 177 -29.56 -20.42 -9.96
C ARG A 177 -28.40 -20.69 -9.00
N THR A 178 -27.31 -19.93 -9.12
CA THR A 178 -26.15 -20.02 -8.23
C THR A 178 -26.52 -19.74 -6.79
N MET A 179 -27.35 -18.70 -6.57
CA MET A 179 -27.84 -18.36 -5.24
C MET A 179 -28.70 -19.47 -4.62
N ARG A 180 -29.57 -20.12 -5.40
CA ARG A 180 -30.39 -21.26 -4.92
C ARG A 180 -29.53 -22.45 -4.52
N ASN A 181 -28.51 -22.77 -5.31
CA ASN A 181 -27.59 -23.86 -5.00
C ASN A 181 -26.84 -23.61 -3.69
N LYS A 182 -26.33 -22.38 -3.51
CA LYS A 182 -25.58 -21.99 -2.28
C LYS A 182 -26.46 -21.85 -1.04
N LEU A 183 -27.77 -21.76 -1.17
CA LEU A 183 -28.72 -21.77 -0.06
C LEU A 183 -29.15 -23.19 0.36
N ASN A 184 -28.98 -24.19 -0.52
CA ASN A 184 -29.33 -25.57 -0.28
C ASN A 184 -28.13 -26.45 0.13
N GLU A 185 -26.90 -25.89 0.09
CA GLU A 185 -25.66 -26.47 0.63
C GLU A 185 -25.45 -26.08 2.12
#